data_c5c403a14fff51b9f1b206821d3e25f3
#
_entry.id   c5c403a14fff51b9f1b206821d3e25f3
#
_cell.length_a   1.000
_cell.length_b   1.000
_cell.length_c   1.000
_cell.angle_alpha   90.00
_cell.angle_beta   90.00
_cell.angle_gamma   90.00
#
_symmetry.space_group_name_H-M   'P 1'
#
loop_
_entity.id
_entity.type
_entity.pdbx_description
1 polymer ?
#
loop_
_entity_poly.entity_id
_entity_poly.type
_entity_poly.pdbx_seq_one_letter_code
_entity_poly.pdbx_strand_id
1 'polypeptide(L)'
;MKTANRTVAILLSVSLSLIPALAQQTPSTINRPATLTELQSRIAALLDQPKFASARWGARIITPEGRVVFERDADKSFTPASNMKLYTTAAALDAFGPDFKIKTSVYATTRAAKNGVLKGDLILYGRGDPNLSPRFDTDDTDRYDELTPADTITAIERLADQIKARGIKIVTGNLIGDDSFFAGDLLGPGWEWDDAQFYYGAEVSALTVNDNSVTFAVTPATRVGEQPSIKIQPETGYIKIVNNARTSEGGRTSIGVDRPLNSNTVEFFGAIPRGAKEFTVDIAIHDPASFAAELLREALDRRGVRVRGQTERLDAIARLARPFDESRLIEVAGV
;
A
#
# COMPACT_ATOMS: atom_id res chain seq x y z
N MET A 1 -50.15 61.16 -41.42
CA MET A 1 -49.27 60.24 -42.12
C MET A 1 -49.20 58.97 -41.29
N LYS A 2 -49.53 57.84 -41.91
CA LYS A 2 -49.91 56.57 -41.27
C LYS A 2 -48.67 55.76 -40.91
N THR A 3 -48.51 55.38 -39.64
CA THR A 3 -47.53 54.44 -39.14
C THR A 3 -48.13 53.05 -39.13
N ALA A 4 -47.53 52.12 -39.86
CA ALA A 4 -47.97 50.71 -39.95
C ALA A 4 -47.26 49.92 -38.84
N ASN A 5 -48.07 49.34 -37.93
CA ASN A 5 -47.66 48.31 -36.94
C ASN A 5 -47.53 46.98 -37.67
N ARG A 6 -46.33 46.39 -37.62
CA ARG A 6 -46.12 44.98 -37.97
C ARG A 6 -45.99 44.14 -36.69
N THR A 7 -47.03 43.39 -36.41
CA THR A 7 -46.99 42.37 -35.34
C THR A 7 -46.26 41.12 -35.86
N VAL A 8 -45.17 40.80 -35.19
CA VAL A 8 -44.42 39.56 -35.42
C VAL A 8 -44.97 38.51 -34.46
N ALA A 9 -45.64 37.49 -34.97
CA ALA A 9 -46.07 36.33 -34.20
C ALA A 9 -44.88 35.35 -34.08
N ILE A 10 -44.42 35.12 -32.83
CA ILE A 10 -43.42 34.11 -32.50
C ILE A 10 -44.18 32.83 -32.19
N LEU A 11 -44.07 31.82 -33.11
CA LEU A 11 -44.54 30.45 -32.87
C LEU A 11 -43.51 29.76 -31.97
N LEU A 12 -43.87 29.52 -30.70
CA LEU A 12 -43.14 28.67 -29.80
C LEU A 12 -43.50 27.21 -30.09
N SER A 13 -42.61 26.49 -30.79
CA SER A 13 -42.72 25.05 -30.91
C SER A 13 -42.19 24.36 -29.65
N VAL A 14 -43.07 23.85 -28.80
CA VAL A 14 -42.73 23.01 -27.67
C VAL A 14 -42.44 21.60 -28.19
N SER A 15 -41.15 21.29 -28.35
CA SER A 15 -40.71 19.91 -28.59
C SER A 15 -40.81 19.13 -27.27
N LEU A 16 -41.82 18.26 -27.15
CA LEU A 16 -41.94 17.28 -26.08
C LEU A 16 -40.84 16.22 -26.30
N SER A 17 -39.71 16.36 -25.63
CA SER A 17 -38.68 15.31 -25.53
C SER A 17 -39.23 14.19 -24.67
N LEU A 18 -39.54 13.06 -25.27
CA LEU A 18 -39.76 11.81 -24.55
C LEU A 18 -38.49 11.41 -23.83
N ILE A 19 -38.44 11.68 -22.56
CA ILE A 19 -37.45 11.10 -21.64
C ILE A 19 -37.84 9.62 -21.50
N PRO A 20 -36.97 8.65 -21.88
CA PRO A 20 -37.24 7.28 -21.58
C PRO A 20 -37.33 7.14 -20.05
N ALA A 21 -38.47 6.71 -19.53
CA ALA A 21 -38.63 6.35 -18.14
C ALA A 21 -37.56 5.27 -17.83
N LEU A 22 -36.55 5.66 -17.06
CA LEU A 22 -35.68 4.71 -16.37
C LEU A 22 -36.59 3.78 -15.59
N ALA A 23 -36.71 2.55 -16.05
CA ALA A 23 -37.39 1.52 -15.29
C ALA A 23 -36.74 1.48 -13.91
N GLN A 24 -37.44 1.96 -12.92
CA GLN A 24 -37.10 1.72 -11.53
C GLN A 24 -37.07 0.20 -11.37
N GLN A 25 -35.87 -0.34 -11.19
CA GLN A 25 -35.72 -1.72 -10.76
C GLN A 25 -36.44 -1.80 -9.41
N THR A 26 -37.61 -2.35 -9.40
CA THR A 26 -38.28 -2.74 -8.16
C THR A 26 -37.30 -3.58 -7.38
N PRO A 27 -37.04 -3.26 -6.09
CA PRO A 27 -36.18 -4.09 -5.26
C PRO A 27 -36.73 -5.52 -5.37
N SER A 28 -35.88 -6.44 -5.84
CA SER A 28 -36.24 -7.85 -5.91
C SER A 28 -36.63 -8.23 -4.48
N THR A 29 -37.93 -8.62 -4.32
CA THR A 29 -38.40 -9.15 -3.06
C THR A 29 -37.53 -10.36 -2.75
N ILE A 30 -36.60 -10.21 -1.78
CA ILE A 30 -35.78 -11.32 -1.31
C ILE A 30 -36.77 -12.34 -0.74
N ASN A 31 -37.04 -13.37 -1.54
CA ASN A 31 -37.94 -14.45 -1.14
C ASN A 31 -37.22 -15.23 -0.01
N ARG A 32 -37.52 -14.88 1.23
CA ARG A 32 -36.91 -15.50 2.39
C ARG A 32 -37.34 -16.95 2.52
N PRO A 33 -36.41 -17.89 2.77
CA PRO A 33 -36.78 -19.28 3.00
C PRO A 33 -37.70 -19.39 4.24
N ALA A 34 -38.78 -20.15 4.15
CA ALA A 34 -39.73 -20.30 5.23
C ALA A 34 -39.26 -21.33 6.27
N THR A 35 -38.39 -22.24 5.88
CA THR A 35 -37.87 -23.31 6.75
C THR A 35 -36.36 -23.47 6.63
N LEU A 36 -35.73 -24.10 7.65
CA LEU A 36 -34.30 -24.43 7.63
C LEU A 36 -34.00 -25.37 6.44
N THR A 37 -34.81 -26.34 6.17
CA THR A 37 -34.63 -27.28 5.04
C THR A 37 -34.66 -26.55 3.70
N GLU A 38 -35.55 -25.59 3.51
CA GLU A 38 -35.57 -24.75 2.32
C GLU A 38 -34.29 -23.92 2.18
N LEU A 39 -33.81 -23.32 3.28
CA LEU A 39 -32.54 -22.58 3.28
C LEU A 39 -31.38 -23.49 2.89
N GLN A 40 -31.26 -24.66 3.51
CA GLN A 40 -30.24 -25.65 3.20
C GLN A 40 -30.24 -26.06 1.72
N SER A 41 -31.45 -26.35 1.18
CA SER A 41 -31.61 -26.71 -0.23
C SER A 41 -31.17 -25.57 -1.18
N ARG A 42 -31.51 -24.35 -0.85
CA ARG A 42 -31.11 -23.17 -1.66
C ARG A 42 -29.59 -22.97 -1.64
N ILE A 43 -28.94 -23.12 -0.46
CA ILE A 43 -27.49 -23.04 -0.34
C ILE A 43 -26.83 -24.15 -1.17
N ALA A 44 -27.31 -25.39 -1.03
CA ALA A 44 -26.80 -26.51 -1.81
C ALA A 44 -26.95 -26.26 -3.33
N ALA A 45 -28.12 -25.81 -3.79
CA ALA A 45 -28.35 -25.51 -5.19
C ALA A 45 -27.44 -24.38 -5.74
N LEU A 46 -27.03 -23.40 -4.91
CA LEU A 46 -26.07 -22.39 -5.32
C LEU A 46 -24.68 -23.00 -5.53
N LEU A 47 -24.23 -23.87 -4.63
CA LEU A 47 -22.93 -24.50 -4.68
C LEU A 47 -22.83 -25.56 -5.79
N ASP A 48 -23.96 -26.20 -6.15
CA ASP A 48 -24.04 -27.27 -7.15
C ASP A 48 -24.29 -26.75 -8.59
N GLN A 49 -24.21 -25.43 -8.82
CA GLN A 49 -24.37 -24.89 -10.18
C GLN A 49 -23.26 -25.41 -11.12
N PRO A 50 -23.59 -25.71 -12.39
CA PRO A 50 -22.63 -26.27 -13.33
C PRO A 50 -21.32 -25.48 -13.49
N LYS A 51 -21.37 -24.16 -13.33
CA LYS A 51 -20.18 -23.29 -13.38
C LYS A 51 -19.18 -23.58 -12.27
N PHE A 52 -19.59 -24.26 -11.21
CA PHE A 52 -18.74 -24.65 -10.07
C PHE A 52 -18.42 -26.14 -10.03
N ALA A 53 -18.70 -26.89 -11.11
CA ALA A 53 -18.53 -28.35 -11.13
C ALA A 53 -17.09 -28.81 -10.81
N SER A 54 -16.09 -27.98 -11.11
CA SER A 54 -14.68 -28.25 -10.77
C SER A 54 -14.26 -27.68 -9.41
N ALA A 55 -15.11 -26.92 -8.73
CA ALA A 55 -14.79 -26.32 -7.44
C ALA A 55 -15.02 -27.31 -6.29
N ARG A 56 -14.20 -27.19 -5.26
CA ARG A 56 -14.39 -27.88 -3.98
C ARG A 56 -14.81 -26.86 -2.92
N TRP A 57 -15.85 -27.17 -2.18
CA TRP A 57 -16.43 -26.29 -1.18
C TRP A 57 -16.23 -26.87 0.23
N GLY A 58 -15.60 -26.08 1.11
CA GLY A 58 -15.64 -26.28 2.55
C GLY A 58 -16.48 -25.19 3.19
N ALA A 59 -17.62 -25.54 3.75
CA ALA A 59 -18.54 -24.57 4.32
C ALA A 59 -19.16 -25.09 5.61
N ARG A 60 -19.23 -24.22 6.64
CA ARG A 60 -20.00 -24.45 7.85
C ARG A 60 -20.66 -23.15 8.29
N ILE A 61 -21.97 -23.16 8.39
CA ILE A 61 -22.78 -22.04 8.86
C ILE A 61 -23.41 -22.45 10.18
N ILE A 62 -23.21 -21.65 11.21
CA ILE A 62 -23.72 -21.91 12.56
C ILE A 62 -24.56 -20.73 13.05
N THR A 63 -25.46 -20.97 14.00
CA THR A 63 -26.12 -19.92 14.77
C THR A 63 -25.17 -19.36 15.84
N PRO A 64 -25.47 -18.21 16.48
CA PRO A 64 -24.71 -17.74 17.62
C PRO A 64 -24.58 -18.75 18.77
N GLU A 65 -25.57 -19.65 18.92
CA GLU A 65 -25.58 -20.70 19.94
C GLU A 65 -24.84 -21.97 19.50
N GLY A 66 -24.18 -21.94 18.32
CA GLY A 66 -23.35 -23.03 17.82
C GLY A 66 -24.10 -24.13 17.09
N ARG A 67 -25.42 -23.99 16.82
CA ARG A 67 -26.16 -25.01 16.03
C ARG A 67 -25.80 -24.91 14.55
N VAL A 68 -25.51 -26.05 13.95
CA VAL A 68 -25.21 -26.12 12.52
C VAL A 68 -26.48 -25.83 11.70
N VAL A 69 -26.41 -24.82 10.86
CA VAL A 69 -27.44 -24.44 9.88
C VAL A 69 -27.20 -25.14 8.55
N PHE A 70 -25.95 -25.14 8.10
CA PHE A 70 -25.52 -25.81 6.87
C PHE A 70 -24.06 -26.21 6.99
N GLU A 71 -23.72 -27.37 6.42
CA GLU A 71 -22.33 -27.77 6.27
C GLU A 71 -22.10 -28.60 4.99
N ARG A 72 -20.91 -28.45 4.42
CA ARG A 72 -20.43 -29.24 3.30
C ARG A 72 -18.91 -29.36 3.43
N ASP A 73 -18.38 -30.58 3.43
CA ASP A 73 -16.95 -30.86 3.56
C ASP A 73 -16.27 -30.07 4.71
N ALA A 74 -17.01 -29.81 5.79
CA ALA A 74 -16.58 -28.95 6.89
C ALA A 74 -15.36 -29.53 7.66
N ASP A 75 -15.16 -30.86 7.58
CA ASP A 75 -14.07 -31.58 8.20
C ASP A 75 -12.87 -31.80 7.26
N LYS A 76 -12.94 -31.30 6.05
CA LYS A 76 -11.86 -31.45 5.09
C LYS A 76 -10.84 -30.30 5.22
N SER A 77 -9.58 -30.62 4.96
CA SER A 77 -8.53 -29.62 4.93
C SER A 77 -8.59 -28.80 3.64
N PHE A 78 -8.49 -27.48 3.80
CA PHE A 78 -8.40 -26.48 2.74
C PHE A 78 -7.23 -25.58 3.03
N THR A 79 -6.65 -25.00 2.00
CA THR A 79 -5.68 -23.91 2.13
C THR A 79 -6.41 -22.67 2.66
N PRO A 80 -6.08 -22.14 3.84
CA PRO A 80 -6.83 -21.06 4.47
C PRO A 80 -6.65 -19.72 3.76
N ALA A 81 -5.56 -19.55 3.01
CA ALA A 81 -5.17 -18.29 2.37
C ALA A 81 -5.33 -17.12 3.37
N SER A 82 -5.97 -16.02 2.95
CA SER A 82 -6.18 -14.84 3.80
C SER A 82 -7.09 -15.07 5.02
N ASN A 83 -7.81 -16.19 5.11
CA ASN A 83 -8.54 -16.54 6.33
C ASN A 83 -7.59 -16.73 7.54
N MET A 84 -6.30 -17.03 7.30
CA MET A 84 -5.29 -17.10 8.35
C MET A 84 -5.15 -15.78 9.11
N LYS A 85 -5.42 -14.64 8.46
CA LYS A 85 -5.37 -13.31 9.10
C LYS A 85 -6.34 -13.18 10.26
N LEU A 86 -7.50 -13.86 10.20
CA LEU A 86 -8.48 -13.87 11.31
C LEU A 86 -7.90 -14.50 12.58
N TYR A 87 -7.12 -15.58 12.44
CA TYR A 87 -6.46 -16.21 13.57
C TYR A 87 -5.32 -15.35 14.11
N THR A 88 -4.49 -14.81 13.23
CA THR A 88 -3.37 -13.94 13.60
C THR A 88 -3.84 -12.69 14.33
N THR A 89 -4.87 -12.01 13.80
CA THR A 89 -5.41 -10.79 14.43
C THR A 89 -6.14 -11.06 15.73
N ALA A 90 -6.88 -12.18 15.82
CA ALA A 90 -7.53 -12.60 17.06
C ALA A 90 -6.49 -12.91 18.15
N ALA A 91 -5.43 -13.63 17.81
CA ALA A 91 -4.35 -13.94 18.75
C ALA A 91 -3.60 -12.68 19.21
N ALA A 92 -3.34 -11.73 18.30
CA ALA A 92 -2.72 -10.47 18.64
C ALA A 92 -3.60 -9.62 19.56
N LEU A 93 -4.90 -9.55 19.28
CA LEU A 93 -5.86 -8.82 20.10
C LEU A 93 -6.00 -9.42 21.51
N ASP A 94 -6.01 -10.76 21.62
CA ASP A 94 -6.05 -11.45 22.90
C ASP A 94 -4.77 -11.24 23.72
N ALA A 95 -3.59 -11.29 23.06
CA ALA A 95 -2.30 -11.18 23.72
C ALA A 95 -1.95 -9.75 24.16
N PHE A 96 -2.31 -8.74 23.36
CA PHE A 96 -1.84 -7.36 23.54
C PHE A 96 -2.95 -6.39 23.90
N GLY A 97 -4.23 -6.73 23.64
CA GLY A 97 -5.36 -5.83 23.80
C GLY A 97 -5.49 -4.79 22.66
N PRO A 98 -6.64 -4.07 22.64
CA PRO A 98 -6.95 -3.14 21.54
C PRO A 98 -6.13 -1.84 21.56
N ASP A 99 -5.57 -1.47 22.71
CA ASP A 99 -4.83 -0.21 22.89
C ASP A 99 -3.31 -0.37 22.73
N PHE A 100 -2.84 -1.54 22.35
CA PHE A 100 -1.42 -1.80 22.15
C PHE A 100 -0.85 -0.90 21.06
N LYS A 101 0.28 -0.22 21.36
CA LYS A 101 0.99 0.65 20.42
C LYS A 101 2.37 0.10 20.12
N ILE A 102 2.72 0.08 18.85
CA ILE A 102 4.09 -0.19 18.39
C ILE A 102 4.73 1.16 18.09
N LYS A 103 5.94 1.36 18.58
CA LYS A 103 6.66 2.62 18.43
C LYS A 103 7.87 2.44 17.53
N THR A 104 7.98 3.27 16.50
CA THR A 104 9.20 3.43 15.70
C THR A 104 9.99 4.61 16.23
N SER A 105 11.29 4.42 16.49
CA SER A 105 12.15 5.42 17.13
C SER A 105 13.36 5.76 16.28
N VAL A 106 13.82 7.01 16.38
CA VAL A 106 15.16 7.39 15.90
C VAL A 106 16.05 7.69 17.08
N TYR A 107 17.16 6.98 17.15
CA TYR A 107 18.17 7.17 18.17
C TYR A 107 19.42 7.83 17.60
N ALA A 108 20.10 8.62 18.44
CA ALA A 108 21.43 9.14 18.18
C ALA A 108 22.45 8.45 19.10
N THR A 109 23.59 8.07 18.56
CA THR A 109 24.68 7.44 19.35
C THR A 109 25.41 8.44 20.25
N THR A 110 25.27 9.75 19.99
CA THR A 110 25.87 10.83 20.81
C THR A 110 24.89 12.01 20.89
N ARG A 111 25.17 12.94 21.82
CA ARG A 111 24.44 14.22 21.86
C ARG A 111 24.95 15.18 20.78
N ALA A 112 24.02 15.89 20.15
CA ALA A 112 24.39 16.97 19.25
C ALA A 112 25.05 18.11 20.03
N ALA A 113 26.11 18.66 19.46
CA ALA A 113 26.75 19.84 20.00
C ALA A 113 25.87 21.10 19.84
N LYS A 114 26.13 22.17 20.56
CA LYS A 114 25.38 23.44 20.52
C LYS A 114 25.27 24.04 19.11
N ASN A 115 26.24 23.78 18.23
CA ASN A 115 26.22 24.20 16.84
C ASN A 115 25.38 23.30 15.91
N GLY A 116 24.73 22.27 16.44
CA GLY A 116 23.89 21.33 15.70
C GLY A 116 24.66 20.18 15.05
N VAL A 117 25.92 19.96 15.37
CA VAL A 117 26.71 18.84 14.84
C VAL A 117 26.57 17.63 15.76
N LEU A 118 26.04 16.52 15.24
CA LEU A 118 26.01 15.21 15.88
C LEU A 118 27.23 14.41 15.38
N LYS A 119 28.18 14.15 16.29
CA LYS A 119 29.36 13.33 15.97
C LYS A 119 29.07 11.85 16.27
N GLY A 120 28.29 11.22 15.42
CA GLY A 120 27.84 9.84 15.57
C GLY A 120 26.81 9.51 14.55
N ASP A 121 26.13 8.38 14.73
CA ASP A 121 25.13 7.83 13.85
C ASP A 121 23.70 8.20 14.29
N LEU A 122 22.78 8.18 13.35
CA LEU A 122 21.35 8.06 13.59
C LEU A 122 20.91 6.63 13.30
N ILE A 123 20.06 6.08 14.16
CA ILE A 123 19.53 4.72 14.04
C ILE A 123 18.01 4.83 13.99
N LEU A 124 17.42 4.54 12.84
CA LEU A 124 15.96 4.36 12.67
C LEU A 124 15.65 2.91 13.08
N TYR A 125 15.06 2.73 14.25
CA TYR A 125 14.77 1.41 14.81
C TYR A 125 13.31 1.05 14.68
N GLY A 126 13.03 0.01 13.90
CA GLY A 126 11.71 -0.58 13.71
C GLY A 126 11.40 -1.67 14.70
N ARG A 127 10.14 -1.74 15.10
CA ARG A 127 9.59 -2.81 15.95
C ARG A 127 8.38 -3.50 15.35
N GLY A 128 8.21 -3.36 14.02
CA GLY A 128 7.11 -3.97 13.27
C GLY A 128 5.83 -3.13 13.28
N ASP A 129 5.95 -1.80 13.36
CA ASP A 129 4.81 -0.90 13.22
C ASP A 129 4.30 -0.90 11.76
N PRO A 130 3.07 -1.37 11.51
CA PRO A 130 2.48 -1.34 10.17
C PRO A 130 1.96 0.04 9.78
N ASN A 131 1.83 0.97 10.74
CA ASN A 131 1.18 2.28 10.56
C ASN A 131 2.12 3.35 9.99
N LEU A 132 3.34 2.99 9.56
CA LEU A 132 4.16 3.89 8.74
C LEU A 132 3.66 3.92 7.28
N SER A 133 2.43 3.49 7.07
CA SER A 133 1.69 3.52 5.82
C SER A 133 0.51 4.48 5.94
N PRO A 134 0.19 5.28 4.92
CA PRO A 134 -0.93 6.23 4.94
C PRO A 134 -2.30 5.56 5.10
N ARG A 135 -2.40 4.27 4.86
CA ARG A 135 -3.63 3.47 4.98
C ARG A 135 -4.30 3.59 6.34
N PHE A 136 -3.54 3.91 7.37
CA PHE A 136 -4.01 3.91 8.76
C PHE A 136 -4.14 5.32 9.33
N ASP A 137 -3.83 6.35 8.55
CA ASP A 137 -3.91 7.74 8.99
C ASP A 137 -5.32 8.36 8.85
N THR A 138 -6.29 7.62 8.29
CA THR A 138 -7.68 8.08 8.14
C THR A 138 -8.66 7.10 8.77
N ASP A 139 -9.64 7.61 9.52
CA ASP A 139 -10.78 6.83 10.01
C ASP A 139 -11.77 6.47 8.89
N ASP A 140 -11.55 6.98 7.68
CA ASP A 140 -12.40 6.83 6.52
C ASP A 140 -11.71 5.96 5.47
N THR A 141 -12.09 4.69 5.43
CA THR A 141 -11.56 3.70 4.47
C THR A 141 -11.93 4.02 3.02
N ASP A 142 -12.96 4.86 2.79
CA ASP A 142 -13.39 5.27 1.45
C ASP A 142 -12.44 6.31 0.83
N ARG A 143 -11.60 6.97 1.66
CA ARG A 143 -10.60 7.95 1.21
C ARG A 143 -9.27 7.34 0.77
N TYR A 144 -9.15 6.04 0.77
CA TYR A 144 -7.93 5.35 0.38
C TYR A 144 -7.45 5.71 -1.03
N ASP A 145 -8.39 5.88 -1.96
CA ASP A 145 -8.10 6.28 -3.34
C ASP A 145 -7.81 7.80 -3.49
N GLU A 146 -7.99 8.59 -2.42
CA GLU A 146 -7.79 10.05 -2.42
C GLU A 146 -6.45 10.47 -1.78
N LEU A 147 -5.62 9.52 -1.31
CA LEU A 147 -4.34 9.82 -0.68
C LEU A 147 -3.41 10.53 -1.67
N THR A 148 -2.85 11.64 -1.22
CA THR A 148 -1.89 12.40 -2.03
C THR A 148 -0.48 11.81 -1.89
N PRO A 149 0.44 12.09 -2.83
CA PRO A 149 1.85 11.70 -2.71
C PRO A 149 2.52 12.08 -1.40
N ALA A 150 2.11 13.21 -0.81
CA ALA A 150 2.64 13.68 0.46
C ALA A 150 2.21 12.82 1.65
N ASP A 151 1.08 12.11 1.54
CA ASP A 151 0.55 11.30 2.63
C ASP A 151 1.30 9.98 2.80
N THR A 152 1.94 9.47 1.75
CA THR A 152 2.59 8.14 1.74
C THR A 152 3.77 8.00 2.69
N ILE A 153 4.38 9.09 3.12
CA ILE A 153 5.54 9.10 4.01
C ILE A 153 5.37 10.04 5.21
N THR A 154 4.12 10.34 5.60
CA THR A 154 3.82 11.29 6.69
C THR A 154 4.56 10.95 7.98
N ALA A 155 4.64 9.67 8.36
CA ALA A 155 5.36 9.24 9.56
C ALA A 155 6.87 9.54 9.47
N ILE A 156 7.49 9.30 8.31
CA ILE A 156 8.91 9.62 8.06
C ILE A 156 9.15 11.13 8.10
N GLU A 157 8.24 11.92 7.52
CA GLU A 157 8.31 13.39 7.58
C GLU A 157 8.22 13.90 9.01
N ARG A 158 7.30 13.35 9.84
CA ARG A 158 7.20 13.68 11.27
C ARG A 158 8.48 13.36 12.04
N LEU A 159 9.13 12.23 11.77
CA LEU A 159 10.42 11.87 12.35
C LEU A 159 11.50 12.91 11.99
N ALA A 160 11.58 13.29 10.71
CA ALA A 160 12.54 14.30 10.26
C ALA A 160 12.30 15.67 10.89
N ASP A 161 11.04 16.09 11.07
CA ASP A 161 10.66 17.32 11.76
C ASP A 161 11.13 17.32 13.22
N GLN A 162 10.93 16.22 13.94
CA GLN A 162 11.37 16.07 15.32
C GLN A 162 12.89 16.15 15.44
N ILE A 163 13.64 15.49 14.54
CA ILE A 163 15.11 15.55 14.49
C ILE A 163 15.58 17.00 14.26
N LYS A 164 14.98 17.70 13.31
CA LYS A 164 15.24 19.10 13.02
C LYS A 164 14.96 19.99 14.24
N ALA A 165 13.83 19.76 14.93
CA ALA A 165 13.44 20.51 16.12
C ALA A 165 14.40 20.31 17.29
N ARG A 166 15.15 19.20 17.36
CA ARG A 166 16.24 18.98 18.32
C ARG A 166 17.50 19.83 18.01
N GLY A 167 17.46 20.63 16.95
CA GLY A 167 18.55 21.49 16.52
C GLY A 167 19.69 20.76 15.80
N ILE A 168 19.49 19.51 15.39
CA ILE A 168 20.45 18.74 14.60
C ILE A 168 20.50 19.34 13.19
N LYS A 169 21.71 19.63 12.69
CA LYS A 169 21.97 20.20 11.36
C LYS A 169 22.87 19.30 10.52
N ILE A 170 23.80 18.63 11.18
CA ILE A 170 24.77 17.75 10.52
C ILE A 170 24.94 16.49 11.38
N VAL A 171 24.82 15.34 10.75
CA VAL A 171 25.19 14.03 11.29
C VAL A 171 26.48 13.60 10.60
N THR A 172 27.55 13.36 11.34
CA THR A 172 28.84 13.01 10.72
C THR A 172 29.03 11.53 10.48
N GLY A 173 28.25 10.69 11.16
CA GLY A 173 28.19 9.25 10.98
C GLY A 173 27.12 8.82 9.99
N ASN A 174 26.70 7.57 10.11
CA ASN A 174 25.77 6.89 9.21
C ASN A 174 24.31 7.11 9.64
N LEU A 175 23.40 6.83 8.71
CA LEU A 175 21.98 6.60 8.97
C LEU A 175 21.71 5.10 8.85
N ILE A 176 21.34 4.48 9.96
CA ILE A 176 21.18 3.02 10.06
C ILE A 176 19.69 2.69 10.11
N GLY A 177 19.20 1.91 9.16
CA GLY A 177 17.89 1.27 9.20
C GLY A 177 18.00 -0.04 9.98
N ASP A 178 17.49 -0.06 11.19
CA ASP A 178 17.60 -1.21 12.09
C ASP A 178 16.27 -1.97 12.13
N ASP A 179 16.23 -3.11 11.46
CA ASP A 179 15.09 -4.04 11.47
C ASP A 179 15.36 -5.32 12.28
N SER A 180 16.39 -5.29 13.11
CA SER A 180 16.84 -6.44 13.92
C SER A 180 15.83 -6.94 14.95
N PHE A 181 14.72 -6.24 15.14
CA PHE A 181 13.63 -6.69 16.03
C PHE A 181 12.98 -7.98 15.53
N PHE A 182 12.90 -8.16 14.21
CA PHE A 182 12.50 -9.43 13.61
C PHE A 182 13.74 -10.23 13.23
N ALA A 183 13.69 -11.54 13.52
CA ALA A 183 14.69 -12.51 13.07
C ALA A 183 14.06 -13.45 12.06
N GLY A 184 14.81 -13.84 11.02
CA GLY A 184 14.37 -14.76 9.99
C GLY A 184 14.54 -14.22 8.58
N ASP A 185 14.01 -14.99 7.63
CA ASP A 185 14.10 -14.64 6.22
C ASP A 185 13.13 -13.51 5.86
N LEU A 186 13.51 -12.69 4.89
CA LEU A 186 12.68 -11.59 4.40
C LEU A 186 11.44 -12.09 3.63
N LEU A 187 11.51 -13.27 3.06
CA LEU A 187 10.41 -13.92 2.33
C LEU A 187 10.00 -15.18 3.08
N GLY A 188 8.72 -15.39 3.25
CA GLY A 188 8.17 -16.57 3.92
C GLY A 188 8.41 -17.84 3.12
N PRO A 189 8.52 -19.02 3.79
CA PRO A 189 8.66 -20.28 3.10
C PRO A 189 7.41 -20.57 2.24
N GLY A 190 7.63 -21.02 1.01
CA GLY A 190 6.55 -21.34 0.07
C GLY A 190 5.95 -20.13 -0.66
N TRP A 191 6.53 -18.92 -0.51
CA TRP A 191 6.17 -17.80 -1.36
C TRP A 191 6.69 -18.04 -2.79
N GLU A 192 5.86 -17.71 -3.77
CA GLU A 192 6.23 -17.87 -5.18
C GLU A 192 7.17 -16.73 -5.58
N TRP A 193 8.24 -17.08 -6.29
CA TRP A 193 9.30 -16.13 -6.64
C TRP A 193 8.83 -15.01 -7.59
N ASP A 194 7.84 -15.28 -8.43
CA ASP A 194 7.25 -14.34 -9.38
C ASP A 194 6.25 -13.37 -8.72
N ASP A 195 5.75 -13.70 -7.52
CA ASP A 195 4.95 -12.79 -6.69
C ASP A 195 5.81 -11.75 -5.95
N ALA A 196 7.09 -12.02 -5.72
CA ALA A 196 7.96 -11.18 -4.90
C ALA A 196 8.21 -9.76 -5.47
N GLN A 197 7.85 -9.49 -6.72
CA GLN A 197 7.90 -8.15 -7.29
C GLN A 197 6.65 -7.30 -7.00
N PHE A 198 5.53 -7.90 -6.61
CA PHE A 198 4.27 -7.19 -6.38
C PHE A 198 4.08 -6.86 -4.90
N TYR A 199 3.28 -5.84 -4.60
CA TYR A 199 3.06 -5.34 -3.24
C TYR A 199 2.64 -6.43 -2.23
N TYR A 200 1.88 -7.44 -2.67
CA TYR A 200 1.42 -8.53 -1.81
C TYR A 200 2.51 -9.60 -1.54
N GLY A 201 3.60 -9.58 -2.30
CA GLY A 201 4.81 -10.39 -2.10
C GLY A 201 5.97 -9.58 -1.50
N ALA A 202 5.72 -8.43 -0.91
CA ALA A 202 6.76 -7.58 -0.34
C ALA A 202 7.50 -8.25 0.83
N GLU A 203 8.79 -7.97 0.92
CA GLU A 203 9.67 -8.47 1.97
C GLU A 203 9.19 -8.06 3.37
N VAL A 204 9.30 -8.96 4.34
CA VAL A 204 8.96 -8.72 5.74
C VAL A 204 10.11 -8.00 6.43
N SER A 205 9.81 -6.90 7.11
CA SER A 205 10.78 -6.13 7.89
C SER A 205 10.13 -5.56 9.14
N ALA A 206 10.91 -5.34 10.19
CA ALA A 206 10.48 -4.57 11.35
C ALA A 206 10.41 -3.05 11.07
N LEU A 207 11.00 -2.61 9.95
CA LEU A 207 10.82 -1.28 9.36
C LEU A 207 9.97 -1.42 8.10
N THR A 208 8.68 -1.11 8.20
CA THR A 208 7.74 -1.17 7.09
C THR A 208 7.21 0.22 6.81
N VAL A 209 7.52 0.78 5.64
CA VAL A 209 7.03 2.08 5.19
C VAL A 209 6.27 1.89 3.88
N ASN A 210 5.07 2.46 3.78
CA ASN A 210 4.21 2.37 2.60
C ASN A 210 4.05 0.92 2.10
N ASP A 211 3.79 -0.02 3.05
CA ASP A 211 3.65 -1.47 2.80
C ASP A 211 4.84 -2.10 2.08
N ASN A 212 6.04 -1.54 2.22
CA ASN A 212 7.27 -1.94 1.52
C ASN A 212 7.10 -2.00 0.00
N SER A 213 6.35 -1.06 -0.54
CA SER A 213 6.08 -0.94 -1.97
C SER A 213 6.11 0.52 -2.43
N VAL A 214 6.17 0.69 -3.73
CA VAL A 214 6.06 1.99 -4.40
C VAL A 214 5.06 1.89 -5.54
N THR A 215 4.27 2.94 -5.72
CA THR A 215 3.32 3.05 -6.82
C THR A 215 3.99 3.72 -8.01
N PHE A 216 3.89 3.12 -9.18
CA PHE A 216 4.30 3.70 -10.44
C PHE A 216 3.09 4.14 -11.24
N ALA A 217 3.15 5.36 -11.77
CA ALA A 217 2.14 5.93 -12.64
C ALA A 217 2.73 6.18 -14.03
N VAL A 218 2.26 5.44 -15.02
CA VAL A 218 2.74 5.47 -16.41
C VAL A 218 1.74 6.25 -17.26
N THR A 219 2.12 7.46 -17.70
CA THR A 219 1.28 8.35 -18.52
C THR A 219 1.80 8.36 -19.95
N PRO A 220 0.94 8.11 -20.97
CA PRO A 220 1.37 8.12 -22.37
C PRO A 220 1.91 9.49 -22.80
N ALA A 221 2.91 9.48 -23.68
CA ALA A 221 3.40 10.70 -24.30
C ALA A 221 2.38 11.29 -25.31
N THR A 222 2.59 12.53 -25.70
CA THR A 222 1.76 13.19 -26.71
C THR A 222 2.02 12.67 -28.12
N ARG A 223 3.21 12.12 -28.39
CA ARG A 223 3.60 11.59 -29.69
C ARG A 223 3.76 10.08 -29.65
N VAL A 224 3.26 9.43 -30.70
CA VAL A 224 3.43 7.99 -30.93
C VAL A 224 4.92 7.68 -31.13
N GLY A 225 5.37 6.56 -30.56
CA GLY A 225 6.77 6.12 -30.57
C GLY A 225 7.63 6.68 -29.43
N GLU A 226 7.20 7.78 -28.80
CA GLU A 226 7.92 8.32 -27.63
C GLU A 226 7.69 7.46 -26.37
N GLN A 227 8.63 7.53 -25.45
CA GLN A 227 8.50 6.89 -24.14
C GLN A 227 7.40 7.58 -23.33
N PRO A 228 6.52 6.82 -22.64
CA PRO A 228 5.61 7.40 -21.67
C PRO A 228 6.42 7.98 -20.51
N SER A 229 5.84 8.94 -19.78
CA SER A 229 6.41 9.40 -18.52
C SER A 229 6.08 8.42 -17.42
N ILE A 230 7.02 8.19 -16.51
CA ILE A 230 6.83 7.33 -15.33
C ILE A 230 7.10 8.17 -14.09
N LYS A 231 6.12 8.26 -13.21
CA LYS A 231 6.25 8.86 -11.88
C LYS A 231 6.25 7.76 -10.83
N ILE A 232 6.90 8.01 -9.72
CA ILE A 232 7.00 7.09 -8.58
C ILE A 232 6.46 7.77 -7.33
N GLN A 233 5.79 6.99 -6.49
CA GLN A 233 5.25 7.46 -5.21
C GLN A 233 5.47 6.39 -4.12
N PRO A 234 6.11 6.75 -2.98
CA PRO A 234 6.73 8.05 -2.69
C PRO A 234 7.88 8.36 -3.66
N GLU A 235 8.12 9.65 -3.93
CA GLU A 235 9.27 10.09 -4.71
C GLU A 235 10.57 9.79 -3.93
N THR A 236 11.47 9.03 -4.54
CA THR A 236 12.73 8.60 -3.91
C THR A 236 13.78 8.25 -4.96
N GLY A 237 15.04 8.47 -4.61
CA GLY A 237 16.20 8.02 -5.37
C GLY A 237 16.57 6.55 -5.15
N TYR A 238 15.91 5.85 -4.23
CA TYR A 238 16.19 4.45 -3.90
C TYR A 238 15.90 3.47 -5.04
N ILE A 239 14.99 3.83 -5.92
CA ILE A 239 14.55 3.01 -7.06
C ILE A 239 15.15 3.51 -8.36
N LYS A 240 15.69 2.60 -9.17
CA LYS A 240 16.15 2.87 -10.53
C LYS A 240 15.10 2.44 -11.54
N ILE A 241 14.63 3.37 -12.38
CA ILE A 241 13.66 3.08 -13.43
C ILE A 241 14.37 2.89 -14.77
N VAL A 242 14.08 1.77 -15.45
CA VAL A 242 14.48 1.51 -16.83
C VAL A 242 13.22 1.55 -17.69
N ASN A 243 13.07 2.59 -18.51
CA ASN A 243 11.86 2.80 -19.31
C ASN A 243 12.09 2.36 -20.76
N ASN A 244 11.65 1.17 -21.11
CA ASN A 244 11.64 0.60 -22.45
C ASN A 244 10.23 0.57 -23.09
N ALA A 245 9.23 1.13 -22.40
CA ALA A 245 7.86 1.25 -22.90
C ALA A 245 7.76 2.31 -24.02
N ARG A 246 6.70 2.20 -24.82
CA ARG A 246 6.41 3.14 -25.93
C ARG A 246 4.96 3.56 -25.94
N THR A 247 4.70 4.78 -26.39
CA THR A 247 3.35 5.27 -26.68
C THR A 247 2.91 4.76 -28.05
N SER A 248 1.81 4.03 -28.13
CA SER A 248 1.23 3.52 -29.40
C SER A 248 0.12 4.43 -29.94
N GLU A 249 -0.21 4.29 -31.22
CA GLU A 249 -1.33 5.04 -31.83
C GLU A 249 -2.69 4.62 -31.25
N GLY A 250 -2.87 3.32 -30.97
CA GLY A 250 -4.10 2.74 -30.45
C GLY A 250 -3.86 1.33 -29.91
N GLY A 251 -4.95 0.60 -29.64
CA GLY A 251 -4.92 -0.75 -29.05
C GLY A 251 -5.26 -0.74 -27.56
N ARG A 252 -4.84 -1.79 -26.87
CA ARG A 252 -4.97 -1.89 -25.41
C ARG A 252 -3.65 -1.56 -24.74
N THR A 253 -3.70 -1.02 -23.53
CA THR A 253 -2.53 -0.91 -22.66
C THR A 253 -1.97 -2.32 -22.41
N SER A 254 -0.67 -2.48 -22.69
CA SER A 254 0.09 -3.73 -22.54
C SER A 254 1.42 -3.45 -21.86
N ILE A 255 1.41 -2.62 -20.83
CA ILE A 255 2.60 -2.35 -20.02
C ILE A 255 2.93 -3.59 -19.20
N GLY A 256 4.15 -4.09 -19.38
CA GLY A 256 4.78 -5.07 -18.52
C GLY A 256 5.78 -4.39 -17.59
N VAL A 257 5.95 -4.98 -16.41
CA VAL A 257 6.88 -4.51 -15.39
C VAL A 257 7.68 -5.71 -14.88
N ASP A 258 8.99 -5.53 -14.75
CA ASP A 258 9.89 -6.53 -14.17
C ASP A 258 10.80 -5.90 -13.13
N ARG A 259 10.90 -6.52 -11.98
CA ARG A 259 11.85 -6.21 -10.91
C ARG A 259 12.52 -7.51 -10.47
N PRO A 260 13.77 -7.74 -10.86
CA PRO A 260 14.52 -8.93 -10.44
C PRO A 260 14.60 -9.05 -8.90
N LEU A 261 14.64 -10.26 -8.40
CA LEU A 261 14.91 -10.53 -6.99
C LEU A 261 16.21 -9.83 -6.55
N ASN A 262 16.24 -9.36 -5.30
CA ASN A 262 17.38 -8.67 -4.71
C ASN A 262 17.82 -7.41 -5.50
N SER A 263 16.88 -6.74 -6.16
CA SER A 263 17.13 -5.53 -6.93
C SER A 263 16.06 -4.49 -6.74
N ASN A 264 16.44 -3.21 -6.79
CA ASN A 264 15.55 -2.07 -6.87
C ASN A 264 15.62 -1.37 -8.24
N THR A 265 16.02 -2.12 -9.29
CA THR A 265 15.86 -1.68 -10.67
C THR A 265 14.55 -2.23 -11.20
N VAL A 266 13.65 -1.33 -11.63
CA VAL A 266 12.33 -1.68 -12.17
C VAL A 266 12.32 -1.34 -13.65
N GLU A 267 12.11 -2.35 -14.50
CA GLU A 267 12.02 -2.20 -15.95
C GLU A 267 10.57 -2.16 -16.40
N PHE A 268 10.23 -1.18 -17.22
CA PHE A 268 8.93 -1.04 -17.88
C PHE A 268 9.10 -1.29 -19.38
N PHE A 269 8.23 -2.12 -19.95
CA PHE A 269 8.23 -2.47 -21.37
C PHE A 269 6.82 -2.56 -21.93
N GLY A 270 6.69 -2.78 -23.26
CA GLY A 270 5.39 -2.85 -23.92
C GLY A 270 4.85 -1.50 -24.39
N ALA A 271 3.55 -1.32 -24.41
CA ALA A 271 2.93 -0.14 -25.02
C ALA A 271 1.71 0.37 -24.23
N ILE A 272 1.54 1.70 -24.25
CA ILE A 272 0.36 2.41 -23.78
C ILE A 272 -0.18 3.31 -24.90
N PRO A 273 -1.49 3.21 -25.26
CA PRO A 273 -2.06 4.02 -26.33
C PRO A 273 -2.04 5.52 -26.00
N ARG A 274 -1.77 6.36 -27.00
CA ARG A 274 -1.91 7.80 -26.90
C ARG A 274 -3.34 8.17 -26.50
N GLY A 275 -3.48 8.94 -25.41
CA GLY A 275 -4.80 9.31 -24.86
C GLY A 275 -5.44 8.24 -23.98
N ALA A 276 -4.79 7.11 -23.73
CA ALA A 276 -5.22 6.18 -22.68
C ALA A 276 -5.12 6.86 -21.30
N LYS A 277 -5.91 6.36 -20.35
CA LYS A 277 -5.75 6.73 -18.95
C LYS A 277 -4.38 6.27 -18.45
N GLU A 278 -3.89 6.93 -17.44
CA GLU A 278 -2.71 6.51 -16.70
C GLU A 278 -2.81 5.06 -16.26
N PHE A 279 -1.72 4.31 -16.42
CA PHE A 279 -1.58 2.94 -15.90
C PHE A 279 -0.82 3.00 -14.58
N THR A 280 -1.38 2.43 -13.53
CA THR A 280 -0.76 2.37 -12.21
C THR A 280 -0.44 0.94 -11.81
N VAL A 281 0.68 0.76 -11.10
CA VAL A 281 1.08 -0.54 -10.56
C VAL A 281 1.91 -0.34 -9.29
N ASP A 282 1.65 -1.19 -8.28
CA ASP A 282 2.39 -1.21 -7.02
C ASP A 282 3.44 -2.33 -7.06
N ILE A 283 4.69 -1.93 -6.90
CA ILE A 283 5.85 -2.83 -6.96
C ILE A 283 6.53 -2.85 -5.59
N ALA A 284 6.74 -4.05 -5.07
CA ALA A 284 7.50 -4.27 -3.84
C ALA A 284 8.94 -3.79 -3.99
N ILE A 285 9.51 -3.26 -2.93
CA ILE A 285 10.93 -2.89 -2.89
C ILE A 285 11.77 -4.01 -2.28
N HIS A 286 13.04 -4.05 -2.60
CA HIS A 286 14.03 -4.89 -1.95
C HIS A 286 14.71 -4.11 -0.81
N ASP A 287 14.99 -4.79 0.31
CA ASP A 287 15.60 -4.24 1.51
C ASP A 287 14.79 -3.06 2.11
N PRO A 288 13.63 -3.36 2.75
CA PRO A 288 12.75 -2.35 3.33
C PRO A 288 13.42 -1.45 4.38
N ALA A 289 14.36 -1.98 5.15
CA ALA A 289 15.03 -1.20 6.19
C ALA A 289 15.94 -0.11 5.60
N SER A 290 16.67 -0.43 4.53
CA SER A 290 17.44 0.56 3.78
C SER A 290 16.53 1.57 3.06
N PHE A 291 15.39 1.11 2.53
CA PHE A 291 14.39 2.01 1.93
C PHE A 291 13.84 3.02 2.94
N ALA A 292 13.41 2.56 4.12
CA ALA A 292 12.92 3.43 5.18
C ALA A 292 13.98 4.45 5.63
N ALA A 293 15.24 4.02 5.75
CA ALA A 293 16.35 4.89 6.10
C ALA A 293 16.65 5.92 4.99
N GLU A 294 16.57 5.52 3.71
CA GLU A 294 16.78 6.46 2.60
C GLU A 294 15.66 7.50 2.51
N LEU A 295 14.39 7.11 2.69
CA LEU A 295 13.29 8.06 2.79
C LEU A 295 13.49 9.07 3.94
N LEU A 296 14.00 8.61 5.09
CA LEU A 296 14.33 9.50 6.19
C LEU A 296 15.50 10.42 5.85
N ARG A 297 16.54 9.93 5.14
CA ARG A 297 17.66 10.75 4.65
C ARG A 297 17.16 11.87 3.74
N GLU A 298 16.33 11.53 2.76
CA GLU A 298 15.75 12.49 1.83
C GLU A 298 14.87 13.52 2.55
N ALA A 299 14.06 13.07 3.53
CA ALA A 299 13.25 13.96 4.35
C ALA A 299 14.09 14.93 5.21
N LEU A 300 15.22 14.44 5.74
CA LEU A 300 16.19 15.25 6.49
C LEU A 300 16.88 16.28 5.58
N ASP A 301 17.29 15.89 4.36
CA ASP A 301 17.92 16.76 3.39
C ASP A 301 16.98 17.91 2.96
N ARG A 302 15.70 17.61 2.70
CA ARG A 302 14.67 18.64 2.43
C ARG A 302 14.55 19.67 3.55
N ARG A 303 14.88 19.30 4.79
CA ARG A 303 14.88 20.16 5.99
C ARG A 303 16.21 20.83 6.28
N GLY A 304 17.22 20.59 5.44
CA GLY A 304 18.58 21.10 5.62
C GLY A 304 19.35 20.42 6.75
N VAL A 305 18.97 19.20 7.10
CA VAL A 305 19.75 18.31 8.01
C VAL A 305 20.55 17.35 7.14
N ARG A 306 21.88 17.48 7.17
CA ARG A 306 22.75 16.70 6.28
C ARG A 306 23.37 15.50 7.00
N VAL A 307 23.16 14.30 6.51
CA VAL A 307 23.86 13.08 6.94
C VAL A 307 25.06 12.85 6.02
N ARG A 308 26.27 12.83 6.58
CA ARG A 308 27.53 12.71 5.82
C ARG A 308 27.95 11.28 5.56
N GLY A 309 27.59 10.36 6.47
CA GLY A 309 27.88 8.93 6.31
C GLY A 309 26.95 8.23 5.35
N GLN A 310 27.07 6.91 5.27
CA GLN A 310 26.26 6.06 4.39
C GLN A 310 24.90 5.74 5.01
N THR A 311 23.96 5.26 4.18
CA THR A 311 22.78 4.52 4.64
C THR A 311 23.18 3.06 4.77
N GLU A 312 22.91 2.45 5.93
CA GLU A 312 23.26 1.07 6.25
C GLU A 312 22.02 0.33 6.78
N ARG A 313 21.92 -0.96 6.50
CA ARG A 313 20.98 -1.85 7.18
C ARG A 313 21.64 -2.56 8.35
N LEU A 314 20.89 -2.75 9.42
CA LEU A 314 21.29 -3.57 10.58
C LEU A 314 20.18 -4.59 10.86
N ASP A 315 20.37 -5.80 10.38
CA ASP A 315 19.47 -6.93 10.62
C ASP A 315 19.79 -7.68 11.93
N ALA A 316 19.01 -8.70 12.24
CA ALA A 316 19.17 -9.48 13.46
C ALA A 316 20.54 -10.18 13.56
N ILE A 317 21.12 -10.62 12.42
CA ILE A 317 22.43 -11.27 12.41
C ILE A 317 23.54 -10.25 12.64
N ALA A 318 23.53 -9.13 11.93
CA ALA A 318 24.50 -8.05 12.12
C ALA A 318 24.42 -7.45 13.53
N ARG A 319 23.24 -7.47 14.15
CA ARG A 319 23.02 -7.03 15.53
C ARG A 319 23.77 -7.88 16.56
N LEU A 320 24.00 -9.18 16.31
CA LEU A 320 24.81 -10.01 17.21
C LEU A 320 26.23 -9.47 17.37
N ALA A 321 26.80 -8.86 16.32
CA ALA A 321 28.12 -8.22 16.37
C ALA A 321 28.07 -6.79 16.90
N ARG A 322 26.89 -6.15 16.88
CA ARG A 322 26.67 -4.77 17.35
C ARG A 322 25.48 -4.75 18.32
N PRO A 323 25.63 -5.23 19.57
CA PRO A 323 24.51 -5.29 20.53
C PRO A 323 23.85 -3.93 20.71
N PHE A 324 22.54 -3.91 20.62
CA PHE A 324 21.74 -2.71 20.85
C PHE A 324 21.37 -2.60 22.33
N ASP A 325 21.73 -1.45 22.91
CA ASP A 325 21.34 -1.09 24.27
C ASP A 325 20.68 0.28 24.23
N GLU A 326 19.35 0.29 24.22
CA GLU A 326 18.57 1.54 24.16
C GLU A 326 18.95 2.51 25.29
N SER A 327 19.35 2.00 26.45
CA SER A 327 19.72 2.84 27.60
C SER A 327 20.94 3.70 27.35
N ARG A 328 21.78 3.33 26.38
CA ARG A 328 23.00 4.10 26.00
C ARG A 328 22.76 5.06 24.85
N LEU A 329 21.60 5.01 24.23
CA LEU A 329 21.25 5.85 23.08
C LEU A 329 20.34 7.00 23.50
N ILE A 330 20.30 8.01 22.66
CA ILE A 330 19.50 9.21 22.89
C ILE A 330 18.37 9.20 21.89
N GLU A 331 17.14 9.00 22.34
CA GLU A 331 15.99 9.13 21.46
C GLU A 331 15.80 10.57 21.01
N VAL A 332 15.84 10.80 19.71
CA VAL A 332 15.73 12.14 19.09
C VAL A 332 14.40 12.32 18.35
N ALA A 333 13.74 11.24 17.97
CA ALA A 333 12.42 11.25 17.36
C ALA A 333 11.68 9.92 17.60
N GLY A 334 10.34 9.93 17.47
CA GLY A 334 9.50 8.72 17.56
C GLY A 334 8.09 8.95 17.06
N VAL A 335 7.49 7.92 16.47
CA VAL A 335 6.11 7.84 16.01
C VAL A 335 5.49 6.52 16.43
#